data_60399065db7dd657fbca2ef4f2d3da7e
#
_entry.id   60399065db7dd657fbca2ef4f2d3da7e
#
_cell.length_a   1.000
_cell.length_b   1.000
_cell.length_c   1.000
_cell.angle_alpha   90.00
_cell.angle_beta   90.00
_cell.angle_gamma   90.00
#
_symmetry.space_group_name_H-M   'P 1'
#
loop_
_entity.id
_entity.type
_entity.pdbx_description
1 polymer ?
#
loop_
_entity_poly.entity_id
_entity_poly.type
_entity_poly.pdbx_seq_one_letter_code
_entity_poly.pdbx_strand_id
1 'polypeptide(L)'
;IKAQLKNRENLHRLLEKTTKPPLEIDDKELLPHDKQFLKGLYELMEKELSNPELNIQRMTETLQMSRTKFYYKVKGLTGLNPNVFFKKYKLNRAEELLSTGKYNISEVADLTGFSTLSHFSVSFKKHFGSSPSEYNRK
;
A
#
# COMPACT_ATOMS: atom_id res chain seq x y z
N ILE A 1 -1.32 -13.26 15.00
CA ILE A 1 -0.84 -13.68 13.71
C ILE A 1 -1.95 -14.02 12.76
N LYS A 2 -2.88 -14.76 13.24
CA LYS A 2 -3.99 -15.10 12.37
C LYS A 2 -4.75 -13.86 11.95
N ALA A 3 -4.92 -12.92 12.84
CA ALA A 3 -5.57 -11.67 12.50
C ALA A 3 -4.73 -10.90 11.50
N GLN A 4 -3.42 -10.90 11.68
CA GLN A 4 -2.54 -10.21 10.78
C GLN A 4 -2.50 -10.87 9.41
N LEU A 5 -2.46 -12.18 9.39
CA LEU A 5 -2.52 -12.91 8.13
C LEU A 5 -3.84 -12.66 7.42
N LYS A 6 -4.92 -12.60 8.19
CA LYS A 6 -6.22 -12.31 7.64
C LYS A 6 -6.26 -10.91 7.05
N ASN A 7 -5.65 -9.94 7.71
CA ASN A 7 -5.56 -8.59 7.18
C ASN A 7 -4.83 -8.55 5.86
N ARG A 8 -3.74 -9.30 5.77
CA ARG A 8 -2.97 -9.35 4.56
C ARG A 8 -3.78 -9.95 3.42
N GLU A 9 -4.47 -11.02 3.70
CA GLU A 9 -5.32 -11.65 2.69
C GLU A 9 -6.44 -10.73 2.26
N ASN A 10 -7.01 -9.98 3.20
CA ASN A 10 -8.04 -9.01 2.88
C ASN A 10 -7.50 -7.91 2.01
N LEU A 11 -6.29 -7.44 2.30
CA LEU A 11 -5.65 -6.43 1.47
C LEU A 11 -5.47 -6.92 0.05
N HIS A 12 -5.02 -8.16 -0.11
CA HIS A 12 -4.86 -8.74 -1.42
C HIS A 12 -6.17 -8.74 -2.20
N ARG A 13 -7.21 -9.25 -1.56
CA ARG A 13 -8.49 -9.33 -2.24
C ARG A 13 -9.04 -7.97 -2.58
N LEU A 14 -8.88 -7.03 -1.67
CA LEU A 14 -9.38 -5.68 -1.89
C LEU A 14 -8.61 -4.96 -2.97
N LEU A 15 -7.30 -5.16 -3.00
CA LEU A 15 -6.48 -4.56 -4.04
C LEU A 15 -6.81 -5.15 -5.41
N GLU A 16 -7.04 -6.45 -5.46
CA GLU A 16 -7.40 -7.10 -6.71
C GLU A 16 -8.74 -6.67 -7.24
N LYS A 17 -9.67 -6.43 -6.33
CA LYS A 17 -11.02 -6.03 -6.70
C LYS A 17 -11.18 -4.55 -6.81
N THR A 18 -10.18 -3.84 -6.38
CA THR A 18 -9.95 -2.49 -6.63
C THR A 18 -10.48 -1.44 -5.71
N THR A 19 -11.70 -1.17 -5.65
CA THR A 19 -12.11 0.12 -5.13
C THR A 19 -12.38 0.15 -3.65
N LYS A 20 -12.32 -1.00 -3.00
CA LYS A 20 -12.58 -1.02 -1.58
C LYS A 20 -11.34 -0.69 -0.78
N PRO A 21 -11.47 0.07 0.30
CA PRO A 21 -10.32 0.36 1.14
C PRO A 21 -9.78 -0.92 1.74
N PRO A 22 -8.46 -1.10 1.75
CA PRO A 22 -7.86 -2.20 2.49
C PRO A 22 -7.98 -1.92 3.97
N LEU A 23 -7.46 -2.80 4.81
CA LEU A 23 -7.36 -2.58 6.24
C LEU A 23 -8.70 -2.60 6.97
N GLU A 24 -9.63 -3.35 6.46
CA GLU A 24 -10.83 -3.65 7.22
C GLU A 24 -11.72 -2.45 7.53
N ILE A 25 -11.64 -1.42 6.71
CA ILE A 25 -12.53 -0.29 6.88
C ILE A 25 -13.91 -0.68 6.40
N ASP A 26 -14.89 -0.52 7.26
CA ASP A 26 -16.26 -0.85 6.90
C ASP A 26 -16.82 0.25 6.01
N ASP A 27 -17.01 -0.10 4.74
CA ASP A 27 -17.52 0.82 3.74
C ASP A 27 -18.86 1.41 4.11
N LYS A 28 -19.68 0.65 4.82
CA LYS A 28 -21.03 1.09 5.17
C LYS A 28 -21.03 2.20 6.20
N GLU A 29 -19.94 2.31 6.95
CA GLU A 29 -19.85 3.32 8.00
C GLU A 29 -19.13 4.58 7.55
N LEU A 30 -18.64 4.59 6.32
CA LEU A 30 -17.91 5.75 5.82
C LEU A 30 -18.86 6.81 5.30
N LEU A 31 -18.54 8.05 5.59
CA LEU A 31 -19.24 9.18 5.00
C LEU A 31 -18.91 9.24 3.51
N PRO A 32 -19.83 9.78 2.70
CA PRO A 32 -19.58 9.84 1.25
C PRO A 32 -18.28 10.54 0.87
N HIS A 33 -17.94 11.64 1.53
CA HIS A 33 -16.71 12.34 1.20
C HIS A 33 -15.47 11.57 1.63
N ASP A 34 -15.58 10.72 2.66
CA ASP A 34 -14.46 9.86 3.07
C ASP A 34 -14.25 8.73 2.07
N LYS A 35 -15.33 8.16 1.55
CA LYS A 35 -15.23 7.18 0.50
C LYS A 35 -14.55 7.77 -0.73
N GLN A 36 -14.93 8.98 -1.07
CA GLN A 36 -14.36 9.67 -2.21
C GLN A 36 -12.88 9.97 -2.00
N PHE A 37 -12.54 10.39 -0.80
CA PHE A 37 -11.15 10.63 -0.45
C PHE A 37 -10.31 9.36 -0.60
N LEU A 38 -10.77 8.25 -0.02
CA LEU A 38 -10.03 6.99 -0.10
C LEU A 38 -9.92 6.51 -1.54
N LYS A 39 -10.99 6.65 -2.31
CA LYS A 39 -10.95 6.26 -3.72
C LYS A 39 -9.89 7.04 -4.46
N GLY A 40 -9.85 8.36 -4.26
CA GLY A 40 -8.84 9.21 -4.90
C GLY A 40 -7.44 8.85 -4.46
N LEU A 41 -7.27 8.56 -3.18
CA LEU A 41 -5.96 8.18 -2.65
C LEU A 41 -5.48 6.86 -3.25
N TYR A 42 -6.36 5.86 -3.33
CA TYR A 42 -5.97 4.58 -3.92
C TYR A 42 -5.68 4.71 -5.40
N GLU A 43 -6.47 5.49 -6.12
CA GLU A 43 -6.21 5.71 -7.53
C GLU A 43 -4.86 6.37 -7.75
N LEU A 44 -4.52 7.33 -6.91
CA LEU A 44 -3.24 8.02 -7.01
C LEU A 44 -2.10 7.06 -6.70
N MET A 45 -2.21 6.29 -5.62
CA MET A 45 -1.16 5.36 -5.26
C MET A 45 -0.95 4.30 -6.33
N GLU A 46 -2.04 3.82 -6.91
CA GLU A 46 -1.95 2.79 -7.94
C GLU A 46 -1.35 3.36 -9.23
N LYS A 47 -1.79 4.54 -9.60
CA LYS A 47 -1.31 5.18 -10.83
C LYS A 47 0.19 5.46 -10.77
N GLU A 48 0.68 5.88 -9.61
CA GLU A 48 2.08 6.25 -9.47
C GLU A 48 2.87 5.28 -8.62
N LEU A 49 2.40 4.06 -8.54
CA LEU A 49 3.02 3.06 -7.68
C LEU A 49 4.51 2.89 -7.96
N SER A 50 4.91 2.89 -9.22
CA SER A 50 6.30 2.68 -9.59
C SER A 50 7.16 3.93 -9.52
N ASN A 51 6.56 5.06 -9.19
CA ASN A 51 7.31 6.32 -9.11
C ASN A 51 7.99 6.42 -7.74
N PRO A 52 9.32 6.27 -7.65
CA PRO A 52 9.98 6.31 -6.35
C PRO A 52 9.95 7.69 -5.71
N GLU A 53 9.56 8.72 -6.47
CA GLU A 53 9.46 10.06 -5.92
C GLU A 53 8.08 10.39 -5.37
N LEU A 54 7.15 9.48 -5.48
CA LEU A 54 5.84 9.71 -4.88
C LEU A 54 6.00 9.70 -3.36
N ASN A 55 5.62 10.80 -2.75
CA ASN A 55 5.73 10.96 -1.31
C ASN A 55 4.50 11.70 -0.78
N ILE A 56 4.47 11.90 0.52
CA ILE A 56 3.30 12.51 1.15
C ILE A 56 3.05 13.91 0.61
N GLN A 57 4.09 14.69 0.39
CA GLN A 57 3.91 16.04 -0.13
C GLN A 57 3.26 16.01 -1.51
N ARG A 58 3.73 15.12 -2.36
CA ARG A 58 3.19 15.01 -3.71
C ARG A 58 1.74 14.54 -3.69
N MET A 59 1.43 13.62 -2.77
CA MET A 59 0.05 13.16 -2.60
C MET A 59 -0.87 14.29 -2.16
N THR A 60 -0.43 15.08 -1.17
CA THR A 60 -1.27 16.17 -0.69
C THR A 60 -1.46 17.26 -1.74
N GLU A 61 -0.44 17.53 -2.53
CA GLU A 61 -0.55 18.49 -3.61
C GLU A 61 -1.55 18.01 -4.65
N THR A 62 -1.47 16.75 -5.02
CA THR A 62 -2.39 16.20 -6.02
C THR A 62 -3.83 16.18 -5.51
N LEU A 63 -4.01 15.84 -4.24
CA LEU A 63 -5.33 15.78 -3.65
C LEU A 63 -5.83 17.14 -3.16
N GLN A 64 -4.98 18.16 -3.28
CA GLN A 64 -5.33 19.54 -2.91
C GLN A 64 -5.73 19.66 -1.45
N MET A 65 -4.94 19.07 -0.58
CA MET A 65 -5.16 19.09 0.87
C MET A 65 -3.92 19.59 1.59
N SER A 66 -4.11 20.15 2.78
CA SER A 66 -2.98 20.45 3.63
C SER A 66 -2.41 19.14 4.19
N ARG A 67 -1.13 19.18 4.58
CA ARG A 67 -0.49 17.99 5.16
C ARG A 67 -1.17 17.58 6.47
N THR A 68 -1.56 18.54 7.27
CA THR A 68 -2.22 18.28 8.53
C THR A 68 -3.55 17.56 8.32
N LYS A 69 -4.36 18.08 7.42
CA LYS A 69 -5.66 17.48 7.13
C LYS A 69 -5.49 16.06 6.58
N PHE A 70 -4.54 15.90 5.67
CA PHE A 70 -4.23 14.60 5.08
C PHE A 70 -3.82 13.60 6.16
N TYR A 71 -2.91 14.03 7.05
CA TYR A 71 -2.44 13.16 8.13
C TYR A 71 -3.59 12.65 8.99
N TYR A 72 -4.42 13.58 9.46
CA TYR A 72 -5.49 13.17 10.36
C TYR A 72 -6.56 12.35 9.65
N LYS A 73 -6.79 12.63 8.38
CA LYS A 73 -7.78 11.88 7.64
C LYS A 73 -7.33 10.45 7.40
N VAL A 74 -6.09 10.26 6.99
CA VAL A 74 -5.55 8.92 6.78
C VAL A 74 -5.51 8.17 8.10
N LYS A 75 -4.99 8.81 9.15
CA LYS A 75 -4.90 8.15 10.44
C LYS A 75 -6.27 7.80 11.00
N GLY A 76 -7.22 8.69 10.86
CA GLY A 76 -8.57 8.45 11.36
C GLY A 76 -9.27 7.32 10.63
N LEU A 77 -9.06 7.20 9.32
CA LEU A 77 -9.73 6.18 8.53
C LEU A 77 -9.02 4.83 8.54
N THR A 78 -7.70 4.83 8.67
CA THR A 78 -6.92 3.59 8.54
C THR A 78 -6.26 3.15 9.84
N GLY A 79 -6.15 4.03 10.83
CA GLY A 79 -5.42 3.75 12.05
C GLY A 79 -3.92 3.88 11.92
N LEU A 80 -3.42 4.22 10.74
CA LEU A 80 -1.99 4.30 10.46
C LEU A 80 -1.65 5.70 9.99
N ASN A 81 -0.42 6.15 10.31
CA ASN A 81 0.00 7.40 9.71
C ASN A 81 0.27 7.19 8.20
N PRO A 82 0.26 8.27 7.42
CA PRO A 82 0.36 8.12 5.95
C PRO A 82 1.60 7.40 5.46
N ASN A 83 2.75 7.62 6.10
CA ASN A 83 3.98 6.95 5.65
C ASN A 83 3.90 5.45 5.84
N VAL A 84 3.39 5.02 6.98
CA VAL A 84 3.22 3.60 7.26
C VAL A 84 2.17 3.00 6.34
N PHE A 85 1.08 3.71 6.15
CA PHE A 85 0.00 3.26 5.28
C PHE A 85 0.50 3.05 3.86
N PHE A 86 1.21 4.04 3.33
CA PHE A 86 1.73 3.96 1.97
C PHE A 86 2.75 2.84 1.82
N LYS A 87 3.64 2.68 2.79
CA LYS A 87 4.63 1.61 2.73
C LYS A 87 3.97 0.24 2.74
N LYS A 88 2.96 0.06 3.58
CA LYS A 88 2.21 -1.19 3.60
C LYS A 88 1.53 -1.45 2.27
N TYR A 89 0.97 -0.43 1.67
CA TYR A 89 0.34 -0.56 0.37
C TYR A 89 1.34 -1.08 -0.66
N LYS A 90 2.52 -0.47 -0.72
CA LYS A 90 3.55 -0.87 -1.66
C LYS A 90 3.99 -2.31 -1.43
N LEU A 91 4.18 -2.68 -0.17
CA LEU A 91 4.64 -4.04 0.16
C LEU A 91 3.58 -5.09 -0.18
N ASN A 92 2.33 -4.77 0.04
CA ASN A 92 1.26 -5.71 -0.32
C ASN A 92 1.14 -5.87 -1.82
N ARG A 93 1.32 -4.78 -2.58
CA ARG A 93 1.35 -4.90 -4.03
C ARG A 93 2.56 -5.72 -4.49
N ALA A 94 3.69 -5.54 -3.81
CA ALA A 94 4.89 -6.32 -4.13
C ALA A 94 4.64 -7.81 -3.91
N GLU A 95 3.97 -8.16 -2.84
CA GLU A 95 3.66 -9.56 -2.57
C GLU A 95 2.79 -10.15 -3.69
N GLU A 96 1.80 -9.40 -4.13
CA GLU A 96 0.96 -9.85 -5.24
C GLU A 96 1.77 -10.10 -6.50
N LEU A 97 2.65 -9.16 -6.82
CA LEU A 97 3.46 -9.29 -8.03
C LEU A 97 4.40 -10.48 -7.96
N LEU A 98 4.99 -10.70 -6.79
CA LEU A 98 5.86 -11.86 -6.61
C LEU A 98 5.09 -13.16 -6.77
N SER A 99 3.87 -13.21 -6.28
CA SER A 99 3.10 -14.45 -6.35
C SER A 99 2.64 -14.80 -7.75
N THR A 100 2.68 -13.86 -8.69
CA THR A 100 2.34 -14.17 -10.08
C THR A 100 3.42 -14.99 -10.76
N GLY A 101 4.64 -14.95 -10.25
CA GLY A 101 5.77 -15.63 -10.86
C GLY A 101 6.27 -15.00 -12.15
N LYS A 102 5.73 -13.85 -12.53
CA LYS A 102 6.09 -13.20 -13.79
C LYS A 102 7.25 -12.23 -13.68
N TYR A 103 7.60 -11.85 -12.47
CA TYR A 103 8.60 -10.80 -12.25
C TYR A 103 9.67 -11.29 -11.31
N ASN A 104 10.91 -10.87 -11.54
CA ASN A 104 11.97 -11.15 -10.58
C ASN A 104 11.91 -10.09 -9.48
N ILE A 105 12.72 -10.30 -8.44
CA ILE A 105 12.68 -9.45 -7.26
C ILE A 105 13.04 -8.00 -7.58
N SER A 106 14.02 -7.82 -8.43
CA SER A 106 14.44 -6.47 -8.83
C SER A 106 13.32 -5.74 -9.57
N GLU A 107 12.63 -6.46 -10.45
CA GLU A 107 11.51 -5.88 -11.17
C GLU A 107 10.38 -5.49 -10.24
N VAL A 108 10.11 -6.33 -9.24
CA VAL A 108 9.05 -6.02 -8.28
C VAL A 108 9.41 -4.77 -7.47
N ALA A 109 10.67 -4.65 -7.06
CA ALA A 109 11.12 -3.45 -6.35
C ALA A 109 10.87 -2.19 -7.18
N ASP A 110 11.20 -2.25 -8.47
CA ASP A 110 11.00 -1.12 -9.37
C ASP A 110 9.52 -0.82 -9.56
N LEU A 111 8.72 -1.84 -9.78
CA LEU A 111 7.29 -1.67 -10.03
C LEU A 111 6.54 -1.13 -8.82
N THR A 112 7.09 -1.31 -7.64
CA THR A 112 6.45 -0.82 -6.42
C THR A 112 7.12 0.42 -5.85
N GLY A 113 8.01 1.04 -6.64
CA GLY A 113 8.52 2.36 -6.30
C GLY A 113 9.57 2.41 -5.21
N PHE A 114 10.29 1.32 -4.99
CA PHE A 114 11.43 1.35 -4.08
C PHE A 114 12.66 1.85 -4.82
N SER A 115 13.38 2.76 -4.19
CA SER A 115 14.55 3.36 -4.82
C SER A 115 15.71 2.39 -4.98
N THR A 116 15.84 1.45 -4.06
CA THR A 116 16.92 0.47 -4.11
C THR A 116 16.38 -0.91 -3.78
N LEU A 117 17.04 -1.90 -4.33
CA LEU A 117 16.71 -3.29 -4.04
C LEU A 117 16.93 -3.61 -2.57
N SER A 118 18.00 -3.06 -2.00
CA SER A 118 18.31 -3.24 -0.59
C SER A 118 17.19 -2.76 0.31
N HIS A 119 16.69 -1.57 0.06
CA HIS A 119 15.61 -1.00 0.85
C HIS A 119 14.35 -1.87 0.73
N PHE A 120 14.07 -2.31 -0.48
CA PHE A 120 12.94 -3.19 -0.71
C PHE A 120 13.05 -4.49 0.10
N SER A 121 14.20 -5.14 0.01
CA SER A 121 14.40 -6.43 0.67
C SER A 121 14.27 -6.32 2.18
N VAL A 122 14.88 -5.29 2.78
CA VAL A 122 14.79 -5.08 4.21
C VAL A 122 13.36 -4.81 4.63
N SER A 123 12.67 -3.94 3.91
CA SER A 123 11.29 -3.59 4.23
C SER A 123 10.36 -4.78 4.10
N PHE A 124 10.56 -5.56 3.04
CA PHE A 124 9.73 -6.73 2.78
C PHE A 124 9.90 -7.76 3.88
N LYS A 125 11.14 -8.05 4.25
CA LYS A 125 11.39 -9.03 5.31
C LYS A 125 10.81 -8.58 6.64
N LYS A 126 10.95 -7.30 6.94
CA LYS A 126 10.42 -6.76 8.18
C LYS A 126 8.89 -6.88 8.23
N HIS A 127 8.23 -6.69 7.10
CA HIS A 127 6.77 -6.71 7.05
C HIS A 127 6.21 -8.13 7.00
N PHE A 128 6.82 -9.01 6.22
CA PHE A 128 6.29 -10.36 6.00
C PHE A 128 7.02 -11.46 6.76
N GLY A 129 8.14 -11.16 7.37
CA GLY A 129 8.90 -12.16 8.11
C GLY A 129 9.85 -12.99 7.28
N SER A 130 9.80 -12.88 5.97
CA SER A 130 10.69 -13.58 5.04
C SER A 130 11.21 -12.61 4.01
N SER A 131 12.41 -12.85 3.52
CA SER A 131 12.94 -12.02 2.44
C SER A 131 12.16 -12.28 1.15
N PRO A 132 12.23 -11.37 0.18
CA PRO A 132 11.55 -11.60 -1.10
C PRO A 132 12.00 -12.89 -1.77
N SER A 133 13.29 -13.22 -1.67
CA SER A 133 13.81 -14.46 -2.24
C SER A 133 13.17 -15.69 -1.62
N GLU A 134 13.09 -15.70 -0.30
CA GLU A 134 12.48 -16.82 0.42
C GLU A 134 11.00 -16.92 0.10
N TYR A 135 10.35 -15.80 0.05
CA TYR A 135 8.94 -15.74 -0.23
C TYR A 135 8.63 -16.27 -1.63
N ASN A 136 9.47 -15.89 -2.58
CA ASN A 136 9.26 -16.26 -3.99
C ASN A 136 9.45 -17.76 -4.23
N ARG A 137 10.17 -18.43 -3.37
CA ARG A 137 10.37 -19.87 -3.50
C ARG A 137 9.15 -20.68 -3.09
N LYS A 138 8.24 -20.05 -2.38
CA LYS A 138 7.04 -20.75 -1.96
C LYS A 138 6.01 -20.74 -3.06
#